data_687e8ac266d7aa269dcd68034729de6f
#
_entry.id   687e8ac266d7aa269dcd68034729de6f
#
_cell.length_a   1.000
_cell.length_b   1.000
_cell.length_c   1.000
_cell.angle_alpha   90.00
_cell.angle_beta   90.00
_cell.angle_gamma   90.00
#
_symmetry.space_group_name_H-M   'P 1'
#
loop_
_entity.id
_entity.type
_entity.pdbx_description
1 polymer ?
#
loop_
_entity_poly.entity_id
_entity_poly.type
_entity_poly.pdbx_seq_one_letter_code
_entity_poly.pdbx_strand_id
1 'polypeptide(L)'
;MTSNRYFFIVLLFLYTLLFIKGYANTTKEFSDVIVPEFPLQVKFANELVDLDRLDMYERFDRELTTLCYMHSSTSLAIKRANRYFPILEPILKEEKVPTDFLYLAVIESTLNPRAVSPA
;
A
#
# COMPACT_ATOMS: atom_id res chain seq x y z
N MET A 1 -28.38 -8.01 57.16
CA MET A 1 -27.00 -7.82 56.65
C MET A 1 -26.72 -8.46 55.29
N THR A 2 -27.71 -8.93 54.56
CA THR A 2 -27.59 -9.64 53.28
C THR A 2 -27.84 -8.76 52.05
N SER A 3 -28.53 -7.63 52.19
CA SER A 3 -28.91 -6.73 51.09
C SER A 3 -27.72 -6.05 50.40
N ASN A 4 -26.64 -5.74 51.10
CA ASN A 4 -25.48 -5.03 50.55
C ASN A 4 -24.61 -5.90 49.60
N ARG A 5 -24.59 -7.21 49.80
CA ARG A 5 -23.78 -8.13 48.97
C ARG A 5 -24.34 -8.29 47.58
N TYR A 6 -25.66 -8.36 47.45
CA TYR A 6 -26.33 -8.44 46.12
C TYR A 6 -26.20 -7.14 45.34
N PHE A 7 -26.23 -6.01 46.03
CA PHE A 7 -26.02 -4.72 45.42
C PHE A 7 -24.63 -4.60 44.74
N PHE A 8 -23.58 -5.04 45.45
CA PHE A 8 -22.23 -5.04 44.85
C PHE A 8 -22.08 -6.03 43.71
N ILE A 9 -22.72 -7.20 43.76
CA ILE A 9 -22.70 -8.18 42.68
C ILE A 9 -23.40 -7.63 41.43
N VAL A 10 -24.55 -6.99 41.57
CA VAL A 10 -25.28 -6.36 40.49
C VAL A 10 -24.47 -5.21 39.87
N LEU A 11 -23.84 -4.39 40.70
CA LEU A 11 -22.98 -3.29 40.24
C LEU A 11 -21.77 -3.79 39.45
N LEU A 12 -21.13 -4.86 39.92
CA LEU A 12 -20.01 -5.51 39.27
C LEU A 12 -20.44 -6.10 37.91
N PHE A 13 -21.61 -6.73 37.87
CA PHE A 13 -22.17 -7.29 36.64
C PHE A 13 -22.54 -6.20 35.63
N LEU A 14 -23.07 -5.08 36.08
CA LEU A 14 -23.36 -3.91 35.25
C LEU A 14 -22.07 -3.29 34.69
N TYR A 15 -21.01 -3.23 35.51
CA TYR A 15 -19.70 -2.72 35.11
C TYR A 15 -19.05 -3.62 34.05
N THR A 16 -19.12 -4.94 34.19
CA THR A 16 -18.60 -5.89 33.18
C THR A 16 -19.38 -5.80 31.87
N LEU A 17 -20.71 -5.61 31.90
CA LEU A 17 -21.55 -5.39 30.71
C LEU A 17 -21.19 -4.11 29.96
N LEU A 18 -20.86 -3.04 30.67
CA LEU A 18 -20.39 -1.78 30.07
C LEU A 18 -19.02 -1.94 29.40
N PHE A 19 -18.12 -2.71 30.02
CA PHE A 19 -16.81 -3.02 29.41
C PHE A 19 -16.94 -3.89 28.17
N ILE A 20 -17.82 -4.87 28.15
CA ILE A 20 -18.05 -5.73 26.96
C ILE A 20 -18.63 -4.92 25.80
N LYS A 21 -19.53 -3.96 26.05
CA LYS A 21 -20.03 -3.05 25.00
C LYS A 21 -18.96 -2.10 24.48
N GLY A 22 -18.00 -1.67 25.29
CA GLY A 22 -16.86 -0.85 24.87
C GLY A 22 -15.88 -1.63 23.99
N TYR A 23 -15.70 -2.93 24.23
CA TYR A 23 -14.81 -3.79 23.43
C TYR A 23 -15.39 -4.20 22.08
N ALA A 24 -16.72 -4.31 21.98
CA ALA A 24 -17.39 -4.71 20.74
C ALA A 24 -17.39 -3.63 19.64
N ASN A 25 -17.06 -2.37 19.97
CA ASN A 25 -17.01 -1.28 19.01
C ASN A 25 -15.62 -1.00 18.42
N THR A 26 -14.62 -1.82 18.72
CA THR A 26 -13.31 -1.79 18.06
C THR A 26 -13.17 -2.94 17.05
N THR A 27 -14.19 -3.23 16.28
CA THR A 27 -13.95 -3.78 14.96
C THR A 27 -13.31 -2.65 14.17
N LYS A 28 -11.97 -2.63 14.10
CA LYS A 28 -11.29 -1.95 13.01
C LYS A 28 -11.99 -2.44 11.76
N GLU A 29 -12.74 -1.58 11.10
CA GLU A 29 -13.02 -1.77 9.69
C GLU A 29 -11.64 -2.03 9.08
N PHE A 30 -11.40 -3.25 8.65
CA PHE A 30 -10.37 -3.51 7.68
C PHE A 30 -10.75 -2.60 6.54
N SER A 31 -10.03 -1.51 6.36
CA SER A 31 -10.21 -0.67 5.18
C SER A 31 -9.99 -1.61 4.02
N ASP A 32 -11.06 -1.93 3.30
CA ASP A 32 -11.00 -2.76 2.13
C ASP A 32 -9.94 -2.15 1.23
N VAL A 33 -8.86 -2.88 0.98
CA VAL A 33 -7.83 -2.43 0.06
C VAL A 33 -8.47 -2.47 -1.32
N ILE A 34 -8.78 -1.30 -1.84
CA ILE A 34 -9.34 -1.19 -3.18
C ILE A 34 -8.19 -1.40 -4.17
N VAL A 35 -8.21 -2.52 -4.86
CA VAL A 35 -7.34 -2.73 -6.02
C VAL A 35 -7.95 -1.96 -7.18
N PRO A 36 -7.19 -1.07 -7.86
CA PRO A 36 -7.69 -0.34 -9.01
C PRO A 36 -8.16 -1.27 -10.13
N GLU A 37 -9.09 -0.79 -10.94
CA GLU A 37 -9.49 -1.51 -12.15
C GLU A 37 -8.28 -1.72 -13.07
N PHE A 38 -8.27 -2.86 -13.71
CA PHE A 38 -7.17 -3.32 -14.54
C PHE A 38 -7.24 -2.66 -15.92
N PRO A 39 -6.21 -1.92 -16.37
CA PRO A 39 -6.18 -1.38 -17.72
C PRO A 39 -5.84 -2.49 -18.73
N LEU A 40 -6.54 -2.54 -19.86
CA LEU A 40 -6.22 -3.48 -20.93
C LEU A 40 -4.95 -3.07 -21.70
N GLN A 41 -4.56 -1.80 -21.64
CA GLN A 41 -3.39 -1.25 -22.29
C GLN A 41 -2.70 -0.23 -21.39
N VAL A 42 -1.38 -0.24 -21.39
CA VAL A 42 -0.55 0.78 -20.73
C VAL A 42 0.44 1.36 -21.72
N LYS A 43 0.76 2.64 -21.56
CA LYS A 43 1.80 3.29 -22.36
C LYS A 43 3.08 3.33 -21.55
N PHE A 44 4.18 2.84 -22.11
CA PHE A 44 5.51 2.91 -21.52
C PHE A 44 6.53 3.32 -22.59
N ALA A 45 7.37 4.30 -22.30
CA ALA A 45 8.39 4.84 -23.21
C ALA A 45 7.85 5.22 -24.61
N ASN A 46 6.62 5.76 -24.67
CA ASN A 46 5.86 6.07 -25.87
C ASN A 46 5.33 4.87 -26.67
N GLU A 47 5.55 3.66 -26.23
CA GLU A 47 5.00 2.46 -26.83
C GLU A 47 3.76 1.98 -26.08
N LEU A 48 2.78 1.45 -26.80
CA LEU A 48 1.60 0.81 -26.24
C LEU A 48 1.92 -0.66 -25.93
N VAL A 49 1.75 -1.01 -24.68
CA VAL A 49 1.87 -2.40 -24.20
C VAL A 49 0.47 -2.95 -24.01
N ASP A 50 0.15 -3.98 -24.77
CA ASP A 50 -1.12 -4.68 -24.68
C ASP A 50 -1.09 -5.72 -23.56
N LEU A 51 -2.03 -5.60 -22.63
CA LEU A 51 -2.18 -6.47 -21.48
C LEU A 51 -3.32 -7.49 -21.65
N ASP A 52 -3.96 -7.55 -22.83
CA ASP A 52 -5.06 -8.47 -23.11
C ASP A 52 -4.60 -9.94 -23.19
N ARG A 53 -3.32 -10.19 -23.39
CA ARG A 53 -2.75 -11.54 -23.30
C ARG A 53 -2.83 -12.06 -21.85
N LEU A 54 -3.36 -13.27 -21.69
CA LEU A 54 -3.60 -13.88 -20.36
C LEU A 54 -2.35 -13.87 -19.47
N ASP A 55 -1.18 -14.20 -20.01
CA ASP A 55 0.08 -14.23 -19.27
C ASP A 55 0.54 -12.82 -18.80
N MET A 56 0.29 -11.80 -19.61
CA MET A 56 0.58 -10.40 -19.26
C MET A 56 -0.43 -9.88 -18.24
N TYR A 57 -1.71 -10.22 -18.44
CA TYR A 57 -2.79 -9.89 -17.54
C TYR A 57 -2.50 -10.43 -16.12
N GLU A 58 -2.25 -11.73 -15.99
CA GLU A 58 -1.99 -12.37 -14.69
C GLU A 58 -0.74 -11.80 -13.97
N ARG A 59 0.31 -11.49 -14.74
CA ARG A 59 1.52 -10.86 -14.18
C ARG A 59 1.24 -9.48 -13.65
N PHE A 60 0.57 -8.64 -14.44
CA PHE A 60 0.27 -7.27 -14.06
C PHE A 60 -0.69 -7.22 -12.87
N ASP A 61 -1.75 -8.04 -12.88
CA ASP A 61 -2.71 -8.14 -11.77
C ASP A 61 -2.03 -8.53 -10.46
N ARG A 62 -1.15 -9.52 -10.50
CA ARG A 62 -0.37 -9.94 -9.35
C ARG A 62 0.50 -8.81 -8.80
N GLU A 63 1.23 -8.10 -9.67
CA GLU A 63 2.11 -7.00 -9.24
C GLU A 63 1.29 -5.82 -8.71
N LEU A 64 0.19 -5.47 -9.37
CA LEU A 64 -0.71 -4.41 -8.92
C LEU A 64 -1.30 -4.73 -7.54
N THR A 65 -1.84 -5.93 -7.38
CA THR A 65 -2.36 -6.41 -6.11
C THR A 65 -1.28 -6.37 -5.02
N THR A 66 -0.08 -6.88 -5.31
CA THR A 66 1.05 -6.86 -4.39
C THR A 66 1.37 -5.42 -3.94
N LEU A 67 1.47 -4.47 -4.86
CA LEU A 67 1.73 -3.06 -4.55
C LEU A 67 0.63 -2.44 -3.68
N CYS A 68 -0.64 -2.78 -3.93
CA CYS A 68 -1.77 -2.29 -3.14
C CYS A 68 -1.72 -2.79 -1.68
N TYR A 69 -1.24 -4.01 -1.45
CA TYR A 69 -1.14 -4.58 -0.10
C TYR A 69 0.18 -4.26 0.62
N MET A 70 1.23 -3.91 -0.10
CA MET A 70 2.53 -3.54 0.48
C MET A 70 2.58 -2.06 0.91
N HIS A 71 1.66 -1.63 1.77
CA HIS A 71 1.48 -0.23 2.14
C HIS A 71 2.76 0.49 2.59
N SER A 72 3.59 -0.15 3.41
CA SER A 72 4.82 0.46 3.93
C SER A 72 5.86 0.69 2.83
N SER A 73 6.09 -0.31 1.98
CA SER A 73 7.05 -0.24 0.88
C SER A 73 6.58 0.74 -0.19
N THR A 74 5.31 0.69 -0.56
CA THR A 74 4.71 1.60 -1.55
C THR A 74 4.73 3.04 -1.05
N SER A 75 4.37 3.29 0.21
CA SER A 75 4.45 4.63 0.81
C SER A 75 5.88 5.16 0.84
N LEU A 76 6.86 4.31 1.13
CA LEU A 76 8.28 4.68 1.11
C LEU A 76 8.75 5.00 -0.31
N ALA A 77 8.35 4.20 -1.30
CA ALA A 77 8.64 4.44 -2.72
C ALA A 77 8.09 5.80 -3.18
N ILE A 78 6.84 6.11 -2.86
CA ILE A 78 6.21 7.39 -3.19
C ILE A 78 6.95 8.57 -2.54
N LYS A 79 7.30 8.47 -1.26
CA LYS A 79 8.06 9.53 -0.56
C LYS A 79 9.43 9.77 -1.19
N ARG A 80 10.11 8.70 -1.62
CA ARG A 80 11.42 8.80 -2.29
C ARG A 80 11.26 9.33 -3.72
N ALA A 81 10.24 8.90 -4.45
CA ALA A 81 9.92 9.42 -5.78
C ALA A 81 9.72 10.95 -5.74
N ASN A 82 8.92 11.45 -4.81
CA ASN A 82 8.71 12.89 -4.62
C ASN A 82 10.02 13.67 -4.33
N ARG A 83 11.01 13.02 -3.75
CA ARG A 83 12.30 13.63 -3.46
C ARG A 83 13.26 13.55 -4.65
N TYR A 84 13.34 12.42 -5.33
CA TYR A 84 14.38 12.15 -6.31
C TYR A 84 13.93 12.37 -7.76
N PHE A 85 12.65 12.23 -8.10
CA PHE A 85 12.16 12.47 -9.47
C PHE A 85 12.46 13.89 -9.97
N PRO A 86 12.26 14.97 -9.20
CA PRO A 86 12.62 16.32 -9.64
C PRO A 86 14.09 16.50 -9.99
N ILE A 87 14.98 15.65 -9.42
CA ILE A 87 16.42 15.69 -9.68
C ILE A 87 16.78 14.84 -10.91
N LEU A 88 16.14 13.68 -11.06
CA LEU A 88 16.46 12.72 -12.13
C LEU A 88 15.77 13.06 -13.46
N GLU A 89 14.57 13.62 -13.41
CA GLU A 89 13.81 13.94 -14.63
C GLU A 89 14.52 14.90 -15.60
N PRO A 90 15.15 16.00 -15.14
CA PRO A 90 15.93 16.87 -16.03
C PRO A 90 17.08 16.13 -16.71
N ILE A 91 17.76 15.24 -15.98
CA ILE A 91 18.88 14.44 -16.50
C ILE A 91 18.41 13.51 -17.62
N LEU A 92 17.29 12.79 -17.40
CA LEU A 92 16.74 11.93 -18.45
C LEU A 92 16.33 12.72 -19.70
N LYS A 93 15.76 13.91 -19.52
CA LYS A 93 15.38 14.79 -20.63
C LYS A 93 16.58 15.28 -21.42
N GLU A 94 17.67 15.66 -20.73
CA GLU A 94 18.93 16.07 -21.36
C GLU A 94 19.53 14.93 -22.19
N GLU A 95 19.51 13.72 -21.64
CA GLU A 95 19.99 12.51 -22.31
C GLU A 95 18.99 11.92 -23.35
N LYS A 96 17.84 12.58 -23.55
CA LYS A 96 16.78 12.13 -24.46
C LYS A 96 16.22 10.74 -24.13
N VAL A 97 16.25 10.37 -22.86
CA VAL A 97 15.66 9.13 -22.34
C VAL A 97 14.21 9.40 -21.91
N PRO A 98 13.25 8.54 -22.28
CA PRO A 98 11.88 8.69 -21.82
C PRO A 98 11.79 8.76 -20.28
N THR A 99 10.99 9.68 -19.78
CA THR A 99 10.84 9.91 -18.32
C THR A 99 10.22 8.74 -17.59
N ASP A 100 9.53 7.84 -18.28
CA ASP A 100 8.99 6.60 -17.71
C ASP A 100 10.06 5.70 -17.09
N PHE A 101 11.33 5.85 -17.52
CA PHE A 101 12.47 5.14 -16.93
C PHE A 101 12.79 5.57 -15.48
N LEU A 102 12.18 6.65 -14.98
CA LEU A 102 12.21 6.97 -13.54
C LEU A 102 11.65 5.83 -12.69
N TYR A 103 10.63 5.13 -13.21
CA TYR A 103 10.02 4.00 -12.51
C TYR A 103 10.92 2.77 -12.46
N LEU A 104 11.87 2.63 -13.38
CA LEU A 104 12.88 1.57 -13.32
C LEU A 104 13.74 1.71 -12.07
N ALA A 105 14.16 2.93 -11.72
CA ALA A 105 14.92 3.17 -10.49
C ALA A 105 14.11 2.84 -9.22
N VAL A 106 12.78 2.99 -9.28
CA VAL A 106 11.89 2.54 -8.18
C VAL A 106 11.91 1.02 -8.05
N ILE A 107 11.81 0.30 -9.18
CA ILE A 107 11.76 -1.18 -9.20
C ILE A 107 13.09 -1.75 -8.70
N GLU A 108 14.22 -1.21 -9.17
CA GLU A 108 15.57 -1.74 -8.87
C GLU A 108 15.98 -1.55 -7.40
N SER A 109 15.65 -0.41 -6.81
CA SER A 109 16.17 -0.07 -5.49
C SER A 109 15.18 0.62 -4.55
N THR A 110 13.94 0.77 -4.97
CA THR A 110 12.96 1.65 -4.30
C THR A 110 13.55 3.06 -4.10
N LEU A 111 14.35 3.54 -5.05
CA LEU A 111 15.10 4.81 -4.99
C LEU A 111 15.97 4.92 -3.72
N ASN A 112 16.58 3.83 -3.29
CA ASN A 112 17.50 3.83 -2.15
C ASN A 112 18.92 4.22 -2.63
N PRO A 113 19.46 5.38 -2.25
CA PRO A 113 20.79 5.81 -2.70
C PRO A 113 21.94 4.97 -2.12
N ARG A 114 21.63 4.10 -1.15
CA ARG A 114 22.61 3.18 -0.53
C ARG A 114 22.47 1.75 -1.03
N ALA A 115 21.59 1.51 -2.02
CA ALA A 115 21.47 0.17 -2.59
C ALA A 115 22.76 -0.18 -3.34
N VAL A 116 23.28 -1.35 -3.04
CA VAL A 116 24.45 -1.93 -3.72
C VAL A 116 23.98 -3.20 -4.39
N SER A 117 24.30 -3.36 -5.67
CA SER A 117 24.04 -4.62 -6.37
C SER A 117 24.89 -5.73 -5.74
N PRO A 118 24.30 -6.88 -5.39
CA PRO A 118 25.13 -8.03 -5.02
C PRO A 118 25.98 -8.41 -6.21
N ALA A 119 27.28 -8.47 -6.02
CA ALA A 119 28.24 -8.94 -7.03
C ALA A 119 28.15 -10.44 -7.20
#